data_06fc1f51491f45f9f712156c464ec0f0
#
_entry.id   06fc1f51491f45f9f712156c464ec0f0
#
_cell.length_a   1.000
_cell.length_b   1.000
_cell.length_c   1.000
_cell.angle_alpha   90.00
_cell.angle_beta   90.00
_cell.angle_gamma   90.00
#
_symmetry.space_group_name_H-M   'P 1'
#
loop_
_entity.id
_entity.type
_entity.pdbx_description
1 polymer ?
#
loop_
_entity_poly.entity_id
_entity_poly.type
_entity_poly.pdbx_seq_one_letter_code
_entity_poly.pdbx_strand_id
1 'polypeptide(L)'
;MVKVRPFAAVRPPKQYVEEVAARPYDVLNSEEAKAEAGEKSLLHITKPEIDFDPMIDEHSQPAYDKAVENFKEWQAKGWLVQDDKPYYYVYAQTMDGRTQYGLVMCAHTDDYASGAIKKHELTRKDKEDDRMIHVRIQNANIEPVFFSYPDNEEVNAIVARYVAGEPEYNFVAEDGFGHHFWVITEQADIDRITEIFADIPAFYVADGHHRTAAAARVGAELREQNPNHTGDEEYNYFMTVAFPDSQLKIIDYNRVVKDLNGLTEDQLLAALAEDFDVVEEGTEIYKPGKLHEFSMYLGGKWYSLVAKEGRYDDNDPIGVLDVTILSNLVLDKILGITDLRTSKRIDFVGGIRGLGELSRRVDNGEMKVAFALYPVSMKQLVDIADSGNIMPPKTTWFEPKLRSGLAIHKLA
;
A
#
# COMPACT_ATOMS: atom_id res chain seq x y z
N MET A 1 -12.72 -11.36 15.26
CA MET A 1 -13.70 -10.57 14.52
C MET A 1 -13.30 -9.12 14.65
N VAL A 2 -13.46 -8.36 13.58
CA VAL A 2 -13.00 -6.97 13.55
C VAL A 2 -14.05 -6.02 14.14
N LYS A 3 -13.56 -4.90 14.70
CA LYS A 3 -14.42 -3.84 15.23
C LYS A 3 -14.25 -2.61 14.36
N VAL A 4 -15.35 -2.12 13.83
CA VAL A 4 -15.39 -0.92 13.01
C VAL A 4 -16.43 0.07 13.50
N ARG A 5 -16.25 1.35 13.14
CA ARG A 5 -17.29 2.36 13.34
C ARG A 5 -17.28 3.44 12.26
N PRO A 6 -18.40 4.13 12.06
CA PRO A 6 -18.45 5.35 11.28
C PRO A 6 -17.70 6.47 12.01
N PHE A 7 -17.32 7.52 11.30
CA PHE A 7 -16.67 8.71 11.88
C PHE A 7 -17.07 9.99 11.14
N ALA A 8 -16.96 11.13 11.81
CA ALA A 8 -17.17 12.43 11.21
C ALA A 8 -15.86 12.89 10.54
N ALA A 9 -15.72 12.59 9.25
CA ALA A 9 -14.50 12.91 8.52
C ALA A 9 -14.26 14.41 8.40
N VAL A 10 -12.99 14.82 8.53
CA VAL A 10 -12.54 16.13 8.04
C VAL A 10 -12.16 15.93 6.58
N ARG A 11 -12.81 16.65 5.66
CA ARG A 11 -12.65 16.43 4.22
C ARG A 11 -12.83 17.72 3.41
N PRO A 12 -12.28 17.80 2.18
CA PRO A 12 -12.41 19.00 1.37
C PRO A 12 -13.86 19.20 0.88
N PRO A 13 -14.34 20.45 0.78
CA PRO A 13 -15.48 20.77 -0.05
C PRO A 13 -15.29 20.30 -1.49
N LYS A 14 -16.39 19.93 -2.16
CA LYS A 14 -16.37 19.33 -3.51
C LYS A 14 -15.50 20.09 -4.52
N GLN A 15 -15.50 21.42 -4.45
CA GLN A 15 -14.74 22.28 -5.37
C GLN A 15 -13.22 22.25 -5.15
N TYR A 16 -12.74 21.71 -4.04
CA TYR A 16 -11.31 21.66 -3.71
C TYR A 16 -10.73 20.26 -3.74
N VAL A 17 -11.55 19.22 -3.93
CA VAL A 17 -11.11 17.84 -3.76
C VAL A 17 -9.94 17.45 -4.71
N GLU A 18 -9.98 17.90 -5.97
CA GLU A 18 -8.91 17.61 -6.93
C GLU A 18 -7.58 18.27 -6.55
N GLU A 19 -7.64 19.49 -5.99
CA GLU A 19 -6.46 20.22 -5.53
C GLU A 19 -5.89 19.63 -4.23
N VAL A 20 -6.77 19.10 -3.35
CA VAL A 20 -6.38 18.54 -2.04
C VAL A 20 -5.86 17.12 -2.15
N ALA A 21 -6.52 16.30 -2.98
CA ALA A 21 -6.20 14.87 -3.10
C ALA A 21 -4.77 14.66 -3.59
N ALA A 22 -3.95 13.98 -2.80
CA ALA A 22 -2.55 13.77 -3.08
C ALA A 22 -2.16 12.29 -3.08
N ARG A 23 -1.07 11.95 -3.73
CA ARG A 23 -0.44 10.62 -3.61
C ARG A 23 0.04 10.41 -2.17
N PRO A 24 0.08 9.15 -1.68
CA PRO A 24 0.56 8.90 -0.33
C PRO A 24 2.05 9.29 -0.18
N TYR A 25 2.43 9.67 1.03
CA TYR A 25 3.74 10.23 1.36
C TYR A 25 4.94 9.36 0.96
N ASP A 26 4.75 8.04 0.94
CA ASP A 26 5.80 7.03 0.74
C ASP A 26 6.07 6.67 -0.72
N VAL A 27 5.31 7.22 -1.66
CA VAL A 27 5.53 7.03 -3.11
C VAL A 27 6.24 8.21 -3.77
N LEU A 28 6.52 9.28 -3.02
CA LEU A 28 7.19 10.50 -3.48
C LEU A 28 8.38 10.82 -2.58
N ASN A 29 9.52 11.17 -3.17
CA ASN A 29 10.56 11.89 -2.43
C ASN A 29 10.17 13.38 -2.27
N SER A 30 10.94 14.14 -1.47
CA SER A 30 10.59 15.52 -1.16
C SER A 30 10.68 16.47 -2.38
N GLU A 31 11.61 16.22 -3.31
CA GLU A 31 11.72 16.99 -4.55
C GLU A 31 10.52 16.76 -5.47
N GLU A 32 10.12 15.49 -5.63
CA GLU A 32 8.93 15.13 -6.39
C GLU A 32 7.67 15.72 -5.76
N ALA A 33 7.55 15.64 -4.44
CA ALA A 33 6.43 16.20 -3.71
C ALA A 33 6.35 17.73 -3.87
N LYS A 34 7.49 18.45 -3.80
CA LYS A 34 7.54 19.90 -4.03
C LYS A 34 7.16 20.27 -5.45
N ALA A 35 7.56 19.47 -6.43
CA ALA A 35 7.23 19.71 -7.83
C ALA A 35 5.75 19.45 -8.16
N GLU A 36 5.11 18.50 -7.46
CA GLU A 36 3.71 18.10 -7.67
C GLU A 36 2.73 18.96 -6.86
N ALA A 37 3.14 19.47 -5.69
CA ALA A 37 2.24 20.14 -4.76
C ALA A 37 1.73 21.48 -5.31
N GLY A 38 0.42 21.54 -5.60
CA GLY A 38 -0.30 22.81 -5.74
C GLY A 38 -0.63 23.42 -4.37
N GLU A 39 -1.13 24.67 -4.34
CA GLU A 39 -1.38 25.44 -3.10
C GLU A 39 -2.19 24.68 -2.02
N LYS A 40 -3.14 23.84 -2.43
CA LYS A 40 -4.01 23.08 -1.53
C LYS A 40 -3.68 21.59 -1.49
N SER A 41 -2.53 21.17 -2.03
CA SER A 41 -2.16 19.76 -2.03
C SER A 41 -1.93 19.26 -0.61
N LEU A 42 -2.53 18.13 -0.24
CA LEU A 42 -2.31 17.52 1.07
C LEU A 42 -0.84 17.22 1.36
N LEU A 43 0.02 17.20 0.35
CA LEU A 43 1.48 17.07 0.52
C LEU A 43 2.07 18.12 1.45
N HIS A 44 1.51 19.31 1.55
CA HIS A 44 1.92 20.33 2.55
C HIS A 44 1.66 19.88 4.00
N ILE A 45 0.81 18.88 4.22
CA ILE A 45 0.54 18.33 5.56
C ILE A 45 1.29 17.01 5.77
N THR A 46 1.44 16.18 4.74
CA THR A 46 2.07 14.85 4.83
C THR A 46 3.58 14.87 4.60
N LYS A 47 4.08 15.89 3.87
CA LYS A 47 5.49 16.16 3.55
C LYS A 47 5.81 17.65 3.73
N PRO A 48 5.65 18.20 4.94
CA PRO A 48 5.69 19.64 5.21
C PRO A 48 7.05 20.30 4.97
N GLU A 49 8.12 19.54 4.84
CA GLU A 49 9.45 20.02 4.48
C GLU A 49 9.50 20.74 3.13
N ILE A 50 8.51 20.49 2.24
CA ILE A 50 8.42 21.16 0.93
C ILE A 50 8.09 22.66 1.03
N ASP A 51 7.54 23.11 2.18
CA ASP A 51 7.18 24.51 2.43
C ASP A 51 8.39 25.39 2.75
N PHE A 52 9.55 24.80 2.92
CA PHE A 52 10.78 25.52 3.24
C PHE A 52 11.66 25.76 2.01
N ASP A 53 12.39 26.90 2.01
CA ASP A 53 13.37 27.22 0.98
C ASP A 53 14.66 27.76 1.64
N PRO A 54 15.77 26.99 1.62
CA PRO A 54 15.87 25.62 1.11
C PRO A 54 15.05 24.62 1.92
N MET A 55 14.69 23.49 1.30
CA MET A 55 14.01 22.39 2.00
C MET A 55 14.85 21.92 3.21
N ILE A 56 14.16 21.55 4.27
CA ILE A 56 14.75 21.06 5.51
C ILE A 56 14.62 19.53 5.62
N ASP A 57 15.22 18.94 6.63
CA ASP A 57 15.04 17.52 6.93
C ASP A 57 13.57 17.22 7.26
N GLU A 58 12.97 16.25 6.54
CA GLU A 58 11.59 15.80 6.72
C GLU A 58 11.30 15.30 8.15
N HIS A 59 12.33 14.87 8.88
CA HIS A 59 12.23 14.38 10.27
C HIS A 59 12.59 15.43 11.31
N SER A 60 12.70 16.70 10.92
CA SER A 60 13.02 17.79 11.83
C SER A 60 11.78 18.33 12.57
N GLN A 61 11.97 18.85 13.79
CA GLN A 61 10.86 19.44 14.55
C GLN A 61 10.15 20.59 13.78
N PRO A 62 10.85 21.50 13.07
CA PRO A 62 10.18 22.53 12.28
C PRO A 62 9.27 21.96 11.16
N ALA A 63 9.66 20.83 10.53
CA ALA A 63 8.80 20.18 9.54
C ALA A 63 7.53 19.64 10.21
N TYR A 64 7.65 18.96 11.33
CA TYR A 64 6.49 18.47 12.08
C TYR A 64 5.58 19.61 12.55
N ASP A 65 6.14 20.71 13.08
CA ASP A 65 5.36 21.89 13.52
C ASP A 65 4.58 22.50 12.34
N LYS A 66 5.20 22.52 11.15
CA LYS A 66 4.57 23.02 9.92
C LYS A 66 3.38 22.17 9.48
N ALA A 67 3.46 20.84 9.61
CA ALA A 67 2.33 19.96 9.35
C ALA A 67 1.11 20.29 10.21
N VAL A 68 1.35 20.57 11.51
CA VAL A 68 0.28 20.96 12.45
C VAL A 68 -0.29 22.33 12.10
N GLU A 69 0.57 23.29 11.78
CA GLU A 69 0.16 24.63 11.36
C GLU A 69 -0.74 24.56 10.13
N ASN A 70 -0.28 23.87 9.06
CA ASN A 70 -1.04 23.71 7.82
C ASN A 70 -2.38 23.03 8.05
N PHE A 71 -2.44 21.96 8.82
CA PHE A 71 -3.69 21.27 9.12
C PHE A 71 -4.72 22.15 9.85
N LYS A 72 -4.27 22.99 10.80
CA LYS A 72 -5.14 23.96 11.49
C LYS A 72 -5.58 25.08 10.57
N GLU A 73 -4.64 25.66 9.82
CA GLU A 73 -4.91 26.75 8.90
C GLU A 73 -5.91 26.34 7.81
N TRP A 74 -5.81 25.13 7.25
CA TRP A 74 -6.71 24.66 6.21
C TRP A 74 -8.14 24.47 6.73
N GLN A 75 -8.30 24.01 7.97
CA GLN A 75 -9.62 23.98 8.61
C GLN A 75 -10.16 25.40 8.82
N ALA A 76 -9.35 26.34 9.28
CA ALA A 76 -9.76 27.73 9.45
C ALA A 76 -10.12 28.44 8.13
N LYS A 77 -9.45 28.08 7.03
CA LYS A 77 -9.75 28.59 5.67
C LYS A 77 -10.97 27.89 5.02
N GLY A 78 -11.49 26.83 5.63
CA GLY A 78 -12.57 26.04 5.04
C GLY A 78 -12.12 25.20 3.82
N TRP A 79 -10.83 24.95 3.66
CA TRP A 79 -10.32 24.01 2.67
C TRP A 79 -10.55 22.56 3.10
N LEU A 80 -10.63 22.34 4.41
CA LEU A 80 -11.03 21.11 5.06
C LEU A 80 -12.17 21.42 6.03
N VAL A 81 -13.25 20.65 5.96
CA VAL A 81 -14.43 20.83 6.79
C VAL A 81 -14.82 19.50 7.41
N GLN A 82 -15.15 19.51 8.70
CA GLN A 82 -15.60 18.29 9.39
C GLN A 82 -17.09 18.06 9.11
N ASP A 83 -17.45 16.81 8.80
CA ASP A 83 -18.84 16.38 8.69
C ASP A 83 -19.57 16.54 10.01
N ASP A 84 -20.90 16.78 9.95
CA ASP A 84 -21.74 17.06 11.11
C ASP A 84 -22.08 15.82 11.94
N LYS A 85 -21.95 14.63 11.33
CA LYS A 85 -22.26 13.33 11.92
C LYS A 85 -21.24 12.26 11.50
N PRO A 86 -21.14 11.18 12.27
CA PRO A 86 -20.38 10.01 11.85
C PRO A 86 -21.05 9.30 10.66
N TYR A 87 -20.28 9.03 9.61
CA TYR A 87 -20.70 8.31 8.42
C TYR A 87 -19.69 7.20 8.08
N TYR A 88 -20.12 6.21 7.31
CA TYR A 88 -19.26 5.45 6.44
C TYR A 88 -19.22 6.11 5.06
N TYR A 89 -18.17 5.84 4.30
CA TYR A 89 -18.06 6.37 2.95
C TYR A 89 -17.68 5.25 2.00
N VAL A 90 -18.09 5.38 0.72
CA VAL A 90 -17.58 4.52 -0.35
C VAL A 90 -16.51 5.28 -1.09
N TYR A 91 -15.34 4.70 -1.23
CA TYR A 91 -14.27 5.23 -2.08
C TYR A 91 -14.00 4.23 -3.20
N ALA A 92 -14.23 4.66 -4.44
CA ALA A 92 -13.96 3.85 -5.62
C ALA A 92 -12.77 4.39 -6.40
N GLN A 93 -11.99 3.46 -6.95
CA GLN A 93 -10.84 3.77 -7.78
C GLN A 93 -10.94 3.02 -9.10
N THR A 94 -10.73 3.75 -10.21
CA THR A 94 -10.77 3.18 -11.56
C THR A 94 -9.39 3.26 -12.21
N MET A 95 -8.86 2.10 -12.62
CA MET A 95 -7.60 1.95 -13.34
C MET A 95 -7.79 0.95 -14.49
N ASP A 96 -7.38 1.31 -15.69
CA ASP A 96 -7.46 0.45 -16.89
C ASP A 96 -8.88 -0.13 -17.14
N GLY A 97 -9.91 0.69 -16.92
CA GLY A 97 -11.31 0.31 -17.10
C GLY A 97 -11.88 -0.59 -15.99
N ARG A 98 -11.11 -0.92 -14.97
CA ARG A 98 -11.56 -1.69 -13.80
C ARG A 98 -11.74 -0.77 -12.60
N THR A 99 -12.91 -0.87 -11.96
CA THR A 99 -13.22 -0.14 -10.74
C THR A 99 -13.27 -1.07 -9.54
N GLN A 100 -12.65 -0.66 -8.44
CA GLN A 100 -12.74 -1.31 -7.12
C GLN A 100 -13.39 -0.37 -6.12
N TYR A 101 -14.25 -0.91 -5.27
CA TYR A 101 -15.05 -0.16 -4.29
C TYR A 101 -14.66 -0.55 -2.88
N GLY A 102 -14.18 0.42 -2.10
CA GLY A 102 -13.82 0.22 -0.69
C GLY A 102 -14.70 1.04 0.24
N LEU A 103 -14.86 0.56 1.46
CA LEU A 103 -15.51 1.30 2.54
C LEU A 103 -14.47 2.05 3.35
N VAL A 104 -14.65 3.38 3.47
CA VAL A 104 -13.88 4.22 4.39
C VAL A 104 -14.55 4.17 5.75
N MET A 105 -13.80 3.76 6.75
CA MET A 105 -14.25 3.52 8.11
C MET A 105 -13.13 3.68 9.11
N CYS A 106 -13.43 3.61 10.39
CA CYS A 106 -12.42 3.48 11.42
C CYS A 106 -12.39 2.05 11.98
N ALA A 107 -11.20 1.43 12.00
CA ALA A 107 -10.93 0.13 12.61
C ALA A 107 -10.34 0.28 14.01
N HIS A 108 -10.65 -0.63 14.91
CA HIS A 108 -10.21 -0.57 16.31
C HIS A 108 -8.72 -0.92 16.45
N THR A 109 -7.99 -0.14 17.25
CA THR A 109 -6.55 -0.32 17.47
C THR A 109 -6.18 -1.66 18.10
N ASP A 110 -7.02 -2.20 18.99
CA ASP A 110 -6.80 -3.51 19.63
C ASP A 110 -6.87 -4.68 18.65
N ASP A 111 -7.55 -4.51 17.50
CA ASP A 111 -7.63 -5.55 16.47
C ASP A 111 -6.26 -5.81 15.83
N TYR A 112 -5.37 -4.81 15.83
CA TYR A 112 -3.99 -4.99 15.41
C TYR A 112 -3.19 -5.80 16.44
N ALA A 113 -3.34 -5.52 17.72
CA ALA A 113 -2.65 -6.24 18.80
C ALA A 113 -3.17 -7.68 18.98
N SER A 114 -4.48 -7.89 18.81
CA SER A 114 -5.11 -9.22 18.92
C SER A 114 -4.91 -10.11 17.69
N GLY A 115 -4.43 -9.55 16.57
CA GLY A 115 -4.26 -10.26 15.30
C GLY A 115 -5.54 -10.41 14.48
N ALA A 116 -6.61 -9.68 14.81
CA ALA A 116 -7.77 -9.54 13.93
C ALA A 116 -7.45 -8.67 12.70
N ILE A 117 -6.50 -7.74 12.81
CA ILE A 117 -5.84 -7.11 11.68
C ILE A 117 -4.54 -7.85 11.41
N LYS A 118 -4.50 -8.59 10.32
CA LYS A 118 -3.40 -9.48 9.93
C LYS A 118 -2.42 -8.78 9.02
N LYS A 119 -1.14 -9.00 9.30
CA LYS A 119 -0.02 -8.44 8.55
C LYS A 119 0.76 -9.55 7.86
N HIS A 120 1.36 -9.22 6.74
CA HIS A 120 2.24 -10.11 5.98
C HIS A 120 3.64 -9.53 5.76
N GLU A 121 3.90 -8.32 6.29
CA GLU A 121 5.20 -7.64 6.18
C GLU A 121 5.60 -7.05 7.54
N LEU A 122 6.92 -7.05 7.83
CA LEU A 122 7.47 -6.40 9.02
C LEU A 122 7.66 -4.90 8.78
N THR A 123 7.32 -4.11 9.79
CA THR A 123 7.57 -2.67 9.79
C THR A 123 9.03 -2.35 10.13
N ARG A 124 9.52 -1.23 9.60
CA ARG A 124 10.79 -0.63 9.99
C ARG A 124 10.53 0.38 11.11
N LYS A 125 11.32 0.26 12.19
CA LYS A 125 11.15 1.09 13.38
C LYS A 125 11.25 2.59 13.10
N ASP A 126 12.21 3.01 12.27
CA ASP A 126 12.40 4.40 11.89
C ASP A 126 11.17 5.01 11.18
N LYS A 127 10.57 4.26 10.26
CA LYS A 127 9.37 4.70 9.54
C LYS A 127 8.12 4.67 10.41
N GLU A 128 8.03 3.69 11.31
CA GLU A 128 6.93 3.60 12.26
C GLU A 128 6.96 4.76 13.27
N ASP A 129 8.13 5.04 13.84
CA ASP A 129 8.32 6.13 14.81
C ASP A 129 8.01 7.50 14.17
N ASP A 130 8.41 7.73 12.93
CA ASP A 130 8.08 8.94 12.18
C ASP A 130 6.56 9.11 12.01
N ARG A 131 5.86 8.07 11.56
CA ARG A 131 4.38 8.13 11.42
C ARG A 131 3.68 8.30 12.77
N MET A 132 4.21 7.74 13.85
CA MET A 132 3.69 7.99 15.21
C MET A 132 3.78 9.46 15.59
N ILE A 133 4.91 10.12 15.29
CA ILE A 133 5.06 11.55 15.55
C ILE A 133 3.97 12.33 14.81
N HIS A 134 3.79 12.08 13.51
CA HIS A 134 2.75 12.75 12.70
C HIS A 134 1.36 12.57 13.30
N VAL A 135 0.95 11.33 13.59
CA VAL A 135 -0.38 11.04 14.18
C VAL A 135 -0.56 11.75 15.52
N ARG A 136 0.44 11.70 16.38
CA ARG A 136 0.39 12.28 17.73
C ARG A 136 0.26 13.80 17.72
N ILE A 137 1.10 14.48 16.93
CA ILE A 137 1.13 15.96 16.94
C ILE A 137 -0.04 16.59 16.19
N GLN A 138 -0.49 15.95 15.11
CA GLN A 138 -1.65 16.40 14.35
C GLN A 138 -2.97 16.00 15.03
N ASN A 139 -2.91 15.06 15.98
CA ASN A 139 -4.06 14.46 16.65
C ASN A 139 -5.08 13.92 15.64
N ALA A 140 -4.59 13.29 14.57
CA ALA A 140 -5.39 12.82 13.45
C ALA A 140 -4.67 11.71 12.64
N ASN A 141 -5.46 10.85 12.02
CA ASN A 141 -5.01 9.99 10.92
C ASN A 141 -5.24 10.76 9.61
N ILE A 142 -4.19 11.38 9.09
CA ILE A 142 -4.25 12.19 7.86
C ILE A 142 -4.39 11.31 6.62
N GLU A 143 -3.73 10.16 6.63
CA GLU A 143 -3.71 9.23 5.51
C GLU A 143 -4.37 7.91 5.89
N PRO A 144 -5.22 7.33 5.02
CA PRO A 144 -5.86 6.05 5.28
C PRO A 144 -4.86 4.89 5.20
N VAL A 145 -5.16 3.79 5.88
CA VAL A 145 -4.55 2.50 5.61
C VAL A 145 -5.42 1.71 4.64
N PHE A 146 -4.82 0.82 3.89
CA PHE A 146 -5.49 0.03 2.88
C PHE A 146 -5.64 -1.41 3.37
N PHE A 147 -6.88 -1.85 3.61
CA PHE A 147 -7.20 -3.20 4.05
C PHE A 147 -7.99 -3.98 3.00
N SER A 148 -7.85 -5.29 3.09
CA SER A 148 -8.75 -6.26 2.46
C SER A 148 -9.55 -6.99 3.52
N TYR A 149 -10.77 -7.43 3.17
CA TYR A 149 -11.60 -8.32 3.98
C TYR A 149 -12.25 -9.41 3.10
N PRO A 150 -12.61 -10.58 3.67
CA PRO A 150 -13.34 -11.61 2.94
C PRO A 150 -14.63 -11.06 2.36
N ASP A 151 -14.89 -11.28 1.10
CA ASP A 151 -16.03 -10.74 0.37
C ASP A 151 -17.37 -11.01 1.09
N ASN A 152 -18.27 -10.03 1.05
CA ASN A 152 -19.59 -10.13 1.69
C ASN A 152 -20.67 -9.53 0.77
N GLU A 153 -21.60 -10.38 0.35
CA GLU A 153 -22.65 -10.01 -0.63
C GLU A 153 -23.58 -8.91 -0.10
N GLU A 154 -23.86 -8.88 1.20
CA GLU A 154 -24.74 -7.87 1.78
C GLU A 154 -24.07 -6.50 1.83
N VAL A 155 -22.80 -6.44 2.19
CA VAL A 155 -22.00 -5.20 2.09
C VAL A 155 -21.96 -4.71 0.66
N ASN A 156 -21.71 -5.62 -0.29
CA ASN A 156 -21.69 -5.28 -1.71
C ASN A 156 -23.04 -4.73 -2.20
N ALA A 157 -24.16 -5.29 -1.72
CA ALA A 157 -25.50 -4.80 -2.06
C ALA A 157 -25.75 -3.41 -1.48
N ILE A 158 -25.29 -3.12 -0.26
CA ILE A 158 -25.38 -1.77 0.32
C ILE A 158 -24.56 -0.80 -0.53
N VAL A 159 -23.30 -1.10 -0.80
CA VAL A 159 -22.42 -0.26 -1.63
C VAL A 159 -23.04 -0.01 -3.00
N ALA A 160 -23.58 -1.03 -3.65
CA ALA A 160 -24.19 -0.93 -4.98
C ALA A 160 -25.34 0.09 -5.03
N ARG A 161 -26.13 0.24 -3.96
CA ARG A 161 -27.20 1.25 -3.89
C ARG A 161 -26.64 2.67 -3.89
N TYR A 162 -25.56 2.94 -3.17
CA TYR A 162 -24.95 4.27 -3.10
C TYR A 162 -24.24 4.64 -4.40
N VAL A 163 -23.52 3.71 -5.01
CA VAL A 163 -22.79 3.99 -6.25
C VAL A 163 -23.68 4.12 -7.49
N ALA A 164 -24.95 3.72 -7.39
CA ALA A 164 -25.95 4.01 -8.41
C ALA A 164 -26.38 5.48 -8.44
N GLY A 165 -26.09 6.24 -7.37
CA GLY A 165 -26.36 7.68 -7.25
C GLY A 165 -25.15 8.54 -7.64
N GLU A 166 -25.40 9.86 -7.66
CA GLU A 166 -24.33 10.83 -7.93
C GLU A 166 -23.27 10.80 -6.81
N PRO A 167 -21.97 10.73 -7.17
CA PRO A 167 -20.91 10.79 -6.19
C PRO A 167 -20.71 12.20 -5.61
N GLU A 168 -20.33 12.25 -4.36
CA GLU A 168 -19.87 13.49 -3.71
C GLU A 168 -18.62 14.03 -4.41
N TYR A 169 -17.64 13.14 -4.69
CA TYR A 169 -16.46 13.45 -5.48
C TYR A 169 -16.38 12.57 -6.71
N ASN A 170 -15.97 13.16 -7.83
CA ASN A 170 -15.77 12.45 -9.09
C ASN A 170 -14.71 13.18 -9.91
N PHE A 171 -13.50 12.64 -9.98
CA PHE A 171 -12.40 13.24 -10.73
C PHE A 171 -11.43 12.19 -11.26
N VAL A 172 -10.64 12.58 -12.23
CA VAL A 172 -9.52 11.79 -12.77
C VAL A 172 -8.24 12.53 -12.41
N ALA A 173 -7.34 11.85 -11.68
CA ALA A 173 -6.07 12.43 -11.29
C ALA A 173 -5.06 12.45 -12.44
N GLU A 174 -3.91 13.13 -12.28
CA GLU A 174 -2.89 13.29 -13.32
C GLU A 174 -2.30 11.97 -13.83
N ASP A 175 -2.31 10.92 -13.00
CA ASP A 175 -1.91 9.57 -13.38
C ASP A 175 -2.94 8.81 -14.23
N GLY A 176 -4.07 9.44 -14.54
CA GLY A 176 -5.15 8.89 -15.34
C GLY A 176 -6.11 7.99 -14.55
N PHE A 177 -5.95 7.88 -13.24
CA PHE A 177 -6.83 7.07 -12.40
C PHE A 177 -8.06 7.86 -11.96
N GLY A 178 -9.22 7.20 -12.04
CA GLY A 178 -10.50 7.76 -11.58
C GLY A 178 -10.67 7.57 -10.08
N HIS A 179 -11.22 8.61 -9.42
CA HIS A 179 -11.51 8.61 -8.00
C HIS A 179 -12.94 9.07 -7.77
N HIS A 180 -13.72 8.26 -7.09
CA HIS A 180 -15.14 8.52 -6.83
C HIS A 180 -15.43 8.29 -5.35
N PHE A 181 -16.32 9.10 -4.77
CA PHE A 181 -16.56 9.06 -3.33
C PHE A 181 -18.06 9.32 -3.04
N TRP A 182 -18.67 8.53 -2.17
CA TRP A 182 -20.05 8.66 -1.73
C TRP A 182 -20.12 8.65 -0.21
N VAL A 183 -21.10 9.35 0.35
CA VAL A 183 -21.37 9.36 1.78
C VAL A 183 -22.54 8.43 2.08
N ILE A 184 -22.39 7.48 2.99
CA ILE A 184 -23.43 6.58 3.45
C ILE A 184 -24.16 7.30 4.60
N THR A 185 -25.33 7.87 4.32
CA THR A 185 -26.05 8.74 5.24
C THR A 185 -27.21 8.06 5.97
N GLU A 186 -27.75 6.96 5.42
CA GLU A 186 -28.86 6.25 6.00
C GLU A 186 -28.46 5.48 7.27
N GLN A 187 -29.06 5.83 8.41
CA GLN A 187 -28.70 5.22 9.71
C GLN A 187 -28.84 3.70 9.71
N ALA A 188 -29.88 3.18 9.05
CA ALA A 188 -30.09 1.73 8.94
C ALA A 188 -28.95 1.01 8.21
N ASP A 189 -28.35 1.64 7.18
CA ASP A 189 -27.21 1.09 6.47
C ASP A 189 -25.92 1.20 7.29
N ILE A 190 -25.75 2.31 8.03
CA ILE A 190 -24.62 2.50 8.96
C ILE A 190 -24.64 1.42 10.03
N ASP A 191 -25.79 1.22 10.69
CA ASP A 191 -25.95 0.19 11.73
C ASP A 191 -25.69 -1.20 11.15
N ARG A 192 -26.25 -1.47 9.95
CA ARG A 192 -26.11 -2.78 9.33
C ARG A 192 -24.68 -3.09 8.90
N ILE A 193 -23.95 -2.13 8.36
CA ILE A 193 -22.50 -2.31 8.05
C ILE A 193 -21.73 -2.65 9.32
N THR A 194 -21.97 -1.91 10.41
CA THR A 194 -21.31 -2.17 11.70
C THR A 194 -21.59 -3.59 12.21
N GLU A 195 -22.84 -4.06 12.13
CA GLU A 195 -23.23 -5.42 12.51
C GLU A 195 -22.54 -6.48 11.66
N ILE A 196 -22.53 -6.30 10.32
CA ILE A 196 -21.90 -7.27 9.41
C ILE A 196 -20.40 -7.39 9.69
N PHE A 197 -19.71 -6.26 9.88
CA PHE A 197 -18.28 -6.28 10.16
C PHE A 197 -17.94 -6.91 11.52
N ALA A 198 -18.85 -6.91 12.49
CA ALA A 198 -18.68 -7.63 13.73
C ALA A 198 -18.58 -9.16 13.54
N ASP A 199 -19.03 -9.69 12.39
CA ASP A 199 -18.91 -11.11 12.03
C ASP A 199 -17.73 -11.37 11.05
N ILE A 200 -17.11 -10.34 10.47
CA ILE A 200 -15.92 -10.49 9.64
C ILE A 200 -14.74 -10.97 10.50
N PRO A 201 -14.09 -12.09 10.14
CA PRO A 201 -13.08 -12.72 11.00
C PRO A 201 -11.79 -11.91 11.10
N ALA A 202 -11.37 -11.25 10.03
CA ALA A 202 -10.12 -10.51 9.98
C ALA A 202 -10.11 -9.45 8.89
N PHE A 203 -9.28 -8.41 9.10
CA PHE A 203 -8.73 -7.58 8.04
C PHE A 203 -7.32 -8.05 7.68
N TYR A 204 -6.94 -7.81 6.42
CA TYR A 204 -5.60 -8.07 5.92
C TYR A 204 -5.00 -6.75 5.43
N VAL A 205 -3.85 -6.37 5.96
CA VAL A 205 -3.17 -5.15 5.51
C VAL A 205 -2.71 -5.34 4.08
N ALA A 206 -3.29 -4.59 3.14
CA ALA A 206 -2.85 -4.56 1.74
C ALA A 206 -1.71 -3.56 1.54
N ASP A 207 -1.85 -2.35 2.12
CA ASP A 207 -0.83 -1.31 2.10
C ASP A 207 -0.92 -0.45 3.37
N GLY A 208 0.21 0.16 3.78
CA GLY A 208 0.26 1.01 4.97
C GLY A 208 0.58 0.27 6.28
N HIS A 209 1.40 -0.77 6.26
CA HIS A 209 1.84 -1.49 7.47
C HIS A 209 2.42 -0.55 8.54
N HIS A 210 3.25 0.43 8.15
CA HIS A 210 3.82 1.41 9.09
C HIS A 210 2.75 2.33 9.67
N ARG A 211 1.79 2.80 8.86
CA ARG A 211 0.64 3.63 9.30
C ARG A 211 -0.25 2.88 10.27
N THR A 212 -0.53 1.60 9.99
CA THR A 212 -1.33 0.72 10.87
C THR A 212 -0.65 0.53 12.23
N ALA A 213 0.64 0.18 12.24
CA ALA A 213 1.40 0.00 13.47
C ALA A 213 1.50 1.31 14.29
N ALA A 214 1.78 2.43 13.62
CA ALA A 214 1.85 3.74 14.26
C ALA A 214 0.52 4.15 14.90
N ALA A 215 -0.61 3.99 14.20
CA ALA A 215 -1.93 4.31 14.72
C ALA A 215 -2.28 3.45 15.96
N ALA A 216 -1.99 2.15 15.92
CA ALA A 216 -2.22 1.25 17.04
C ALA A 216 -1.39 1.63 18.28
N ARG A 217 -0.12 2.00 18.08
CA ARG A 217 0.78 2.44 19.17
C ARG A 217 0.34 3.78 19.77
N VAL A 218 0.00 4.76 18.95
CA VAL A 218 -0.49 6.07 19.42
C VAL A 218 -1.80 5.92 20.18
N GLY A 219 -2.73 5.07 19.70
CA GLY A 219 -3.96 4.77 20.42
C GLY A 219 -3.70 4.17 21.81
N ALA A 220 -2.75 3.24 21.93
CA ALA A 220 -2.35 2.66 23.21
C ALA A 220 -1.73 3.71 24.15
N GLU A 221 -0.82 4.57 23.65
CA GLU A 221 -0.22 5.66 24.41
C GLU A 221 -1.27 6.65 24.95
N LEU A 222 -2.22 7.08 24.11
CA LEU A 222 -3.28 8.01 24.50
C LEU A 222 -4.24 7.40 25.52
N ARG A 223 -4.50 6.09 25.41
CA ARG A 223 -5.27 5.33 26.40
C ARG A 223 -4.58 5.32 27.77
N GLU A 224 -3.28 5.04 27.81
CA GLU A 224 -2.50 5.05 29.04
C GLU A 224 -2.44 6.43 29.70
N GLN A 225 -2.44 7.50 28.90
CA GLN A 225 -2.41 8.88 29.37
C GLN A 225 -3.78 9.41 29.82
N ASN A 226 -4.87 8.76 29.46
CA ASN A 226 -6.22 9.19 29.82
C ASN A 226 -6.75 8.46 31.07
N PRO A 227 -6.71 9.07 32.26
CA PRO A 227 -7.24 8.42 33.48
C PRO A 227 -8.76 8.20 33.47
N ASN A 228 -9.46 8.87 32.55
CA ASN A 228 -10.91 8.76 32.37
C ASN A 228 -11.29 7.95 31.11
N HIS A 229 -10.40 7.06 30.65
CA HIS A 229 -10.64 6.24 29.48
C HIS A 229 -11.91 5.39 29.64
N THR A 230 -12.81 5.49 28.65
CA THR A 230 -14.08 4.77 28.61
C THR A 230 -14.11 3.64 27.59
N GLY A 231 -13.28 3.71 26.57
CA GLY A 231 -13.26 2.82 25.41
C GLY A 231 -13.91 3.40 24.16
N ASP A 232 -14.66 4.52 24.30
CA ASP A 232 -15.40 5.15 23.21
C ASP A 232 -14.63 6.29 22.51
N GLU A 233 -13.43 6.62 23.00
CA GLU A 233 -12.64 7.71 22.46
C GLU A 233 -12.16 7.45 21.04
N GLU A 234 -12.03 8.51 20.21
CA GLU A 234 -11.62 8.42 18.81
C GLU A 234 -10.23 7.80 18.63
N TYR A 235 -9.30 8.03 19.54
CA TYR A 235 -7.94 7.44 19.47
C TYR A 235 -7.91 5.90 19.60
N ASN A 236 -9.03 5.25 20.00
CA ASN A 236 -9.12 3.79 19.96
C ASN A 236 -9.35 3.25 18.54
N TYR A 237 -9.54 4.15 17.58
CA TYR A 237 -9.84 3.79 16.20
C TYR A 237 -8.93 4.57 15.25
N PHE A 238 -8.72 4.02 14.05
CA PHE A 238 -7.94 4.66 13.01
C PHE A 238 -8.54 4.43 11.63
N MET A 239 -8.34 5.41 10.76
CA MET A 239 -8.97 5.45 9.45
C MET A 239 -8.39 4.39 8.50
N THR A 240 -9.28 3.64 7.89
CA THR A 240 -8.95 2.65 6.85
C THR A 240 -9.90 2.74 5.67
N VAL A 241 -9.42 2.31 4.50
CA VAL A 241 -10.27 1.94 3.37
C VAL A 241 -10.17 0.43 3.20
N ALA A 242 -11.28 -0.27 3.41
CA ALA A 242 -11.37 -1.72 3.36
C ALA A 242 -12.09 -2.16 2.08
N PHE A 243 -11.46 -3.04 1.32
CA PHE A 243 -12.00 -3.59 0.06
C PHE A 243 -12.32 -5.08 0.21
N PRO A 244 -13.39 -5.58 -0.44
CA PRO A 244 -13.57 -7.01 -0.59
C PRO A 244 -12.35 -7.63 -1.31
N ASP A 245 -11.86 -8.76 -0.85
CA ASP A 245 -10.69 -9.44 -1.44
C ASP A 245 -10.90 -9.80 -2.92
N SER A 246 -12.12 -10.10 -3.31
CA SER A 246 -12.52 -10.39 -4.70
C SER A 246 -12.31 -9.19 -5.65
N GLN A 247 -12.26 -7.96 -5.13
CA GLN A 247 -12.07 -6.75 -5.92
C GLN A 247 -10.62 -6.29 -6.00
N LEU A 248 -9.70 -6.91 -5.26
CA LEU A 248 -8.30 -6.51 -5.26
C LEU A 248 -7.48 -7.31 -6.24
N LYS A 249 -6.45 -6.65 -6.78
CA LYS A 249 -5.46 -7.26 -7.64
C LYS A 249 -4.07 -6.85 -7.18
N ILE A 250 -3.24 -7.85 -6.92
CA ILE A 250 -1.81 -7.65 -6.70
C ILE A 250 -1.15 -7.67 -8.08
N ILE A 251 -0.27 -6.72 -8.34
CA ILE A 251 0.55 -6.69 -9.54
C ILE A 251 1.98 -7.09 -9.21
N ASP A 252 2.76 -7.40 -10.24
CA ASP A 252 4.12 -7.88 -10.12
C ASP A 252 5.05 -6.87 -9.44
N TYR A 253 6.01 -7.38 -8.67
CA TYR A 253 7.07 -6.59 -8.07
C TYR A 253 8.41 -7.18 -8.51
N ASN A 254 9.07 -6.53 -9.45
CA ASN A 254 10.20 -7.06 -10.19
C ASN A 254 11.53 -6.68 -9.55
N ARG A 255 12.61 -7.34 -9.95
CA ARG A 255 13.96 -7.15 -9.44
C ARG A 255 14.91 -6.78 -10.56
N VAL A 256 15.84 -5.87 -10.26
CA VAL A 256 16.94 -5.50 -11.16
C VAL A 256 18.26 -5.56 -10.38
N VAL A 257 19.31 -6.10 -10.99
CA VAL A 257 20.58 -6.35 -10.31
C VAL A 257 21.74 -5.71 -11.07
N LYS A 258 22.64 -5.05 -10.33
CA LYS A 258 23.73 -4.22 -10.89
C LYS A 258 24.86 -4.99 -11.55
N ASP A 259 25.09 -6.23 -11.12
CA ASP A 259 26.20 -7.06 -11.59
C ASP A 259 25.86 -8.54 -11.55
N LEU A 260 26.66 -9.36 -12.20
CA LEU A 260 26.48 -10.80 -12.29
C LEU A 260 27.39 -11.58 -11.30
N ASN A 261 27.86 -10.97 -10.23
CA ASN A 261 28.75 -11.61 -9.25
C ASN A 261 30.04 -12.17 -9.87
N GLY A 262 30.59 -11.45 -10.85
CA GLY A 262 31.80 -11.86 -11.57
C GLY A 262 31.60 -12.90 -12.68
N LEU A 263 30.37 -13.36 -12.91
CA LEU A 263 30.05 -14.31 -13.98
C LEU A 263 29.92 -13.56 -15.33
N THR A 264 30.23 -14.29 -16.41
CA THR A 264 29.78 -13.89 -17.75
C THR A 264 28.29 -14.23 -17.95
N GLU A 265 27.67 -13.72 -19.00
CA GLU A 265 26.27 -14.04 -19.33
C GLU A 265 26.07 -15.53 -19.57
N ASP A 266 26.98 -16.19 -20.32
CA ASP A 266 26.95 -17.64 -20.57
C ASP A 266 27.10 -18.44 -19.27
N GLN A 267 27.97 -18.01 -18.36
CA GLN A 267 28.11 -18.65 -17.05
C GLN A 267 26.84 -18.49 -16.18
N LEU A 268 26.19 -17.35 -16.23
CA LEU A 268 24.93 -17.14 -15.55
C LEU A 268 23.86 -18.08 -16.11
N LEU A 269 23.70 -18.13 -17.45
CA LEU A 269 22.72 -19.01 -18.10
C LEU A 269 22.99 -20.50 -17.75
N ALA A 270 24.25 -20.93 -17.75
CA ALA A 270 24.60 -22.28 -17.35
C ALA A 270 24.28 -22.60 -15.87
N ALA A 271 24.52 -21.65 -14.97
CA ALA A 271 24.20 -21.81 -13.56
C ALA A 271 22.67 -21.85 -13.34
N LEU A 272 21.88 -21.00 -14.03
CA LEU A 272 20.44 -21.02 -13.97
C LEU A 272 19.85 -22.34 -14.48
N ALA A 273 20.44 -22.96 -15.49
CA ALA A 273 19.98 -24.22 -16.05
C ALA A 273 20.06 -25.41 -15.09
N GLU A 274 20.74 -25.28 -13.96
CA GLU A 274 20.73 -26.30 -12.89
C GLU A 274 19.33 -26.42 -12.25
N ASP A 275 18.72 -25.29 -11.97
CA ASP A 275 17.48 -25.21 -11.18
C ASP A 275 16.24 -24.82 -12.01
N PHE A 276 16.44 -24.30 -13.23
CA PHE A 276 15.37 -23.83 -14.12
C PHE A 276 15.48 -24.46 -15.51
N ASP A 277 14.35 -24.60 -16.17
CA ASP A 277 14.29 -24.72 -17.62
C ASP A 277 14.41 -23.31 -18.20
N VAL A 278 15.49 -23.07 -18.96
CA VAL A 278 15.84 -21.75 -19.50
C VAL A 278 15.61 -21.74 -21.00
N VAL A 279 14.76 -20.84 -21.50
CA VAL A 279 14.50 -20.68 -22.93
C VAL A 279 14.72 -19.22 -23.34
N GLU A 280 15.47 -18.98 -24.43
CA GLU A 280 15.58 -17.67 -25.04
C GLU A 280 14.28 -17.33 -25.79
N GLU A 281 13.63 -16.24 -25.41
CA GLU A 281 12.36 -15.78 -25.99
C GLU A 281 12.57 -14.66 -27.06
N GLY A 282 13.80 -14.13 -27.16
CA GLY A 282 14.16 -13.11 -28.14
C GLY A 282 14.18 -11.70 -27.56
N THR A 283 13.93 -10.70 -28.41
CA THR A 283 14.04 -9.27 -28.05
C THR A 283 12.71 -8.63 -27.59
N GLU A 284 11.60 -9.26 -27.93
CA GLU A 284 10.27 -8.78 -27.53
C GLU A 284 10.02 -9.09 -26.05
N ILE A 285 9.29 -8.20 -25.36
CA ILE A 285 8.97 -8.36 -23.94
C ILE A 285 8.26 -9.68 -23.72
N TYR A 286 8.86 -10.53 -22.89
CA TYR A 286 8.25 -11.77 -22.44
C TYR A 286 7.76 -11.59 -20.99
N LYS A 287 6.49 -11.84 -20.73
CA LYS A 287 5.86 -11.73 -19.42
C LYS A 287 5.56 -13.11 -18.84
N PRO A 288 5.88 -13.39 -17.56
CA PRO A 288 5.52 -14.66 -16.92
C PRO A 288 4.02 -14.89 -17.00
N GLY A 289 3.60 -16.09 -17.38
CA GLY A 289 2.19 -16.45 -17.59
C GLY A 289 1.57 -17.24 -16.43
N LYS A 290 2.38 -17.79 -15.52
CA LYS A 290 1.94 -18.66 -14.42
C LYS A 290 2.90 -18.64 -13.26
N LEU A 291 2.49 -19.20 -12.11
CA LEU A 291 3.36 -19.43 -10.96
C LEU A 291 4.57 -20.27 -11.34
N HIS A 292 5.73 -19.99 -10.70
CA HIS A 292 7.03 -20.63 -10.85
C HIS A 292 7.67 -20.41 -12.24
N GLU A 293 7.12 -19.48 -13.00
CA GLU A 293 7.70 -18.95 -14.22
C GLU A 293 8.16 -17.51 -13.98
N PHE A 294 9.38 -17.22 -14.41
CA PHE A 294 10.00 -15.90 -14.34
C PHE A 294 10.40 -15.46 -15.74
N SER A 295 10.47 -14.17 -15.96
CA SER A 295 11.15 -13.63 -17.13
C SER A 295 12.47 -13.01 -16.67
N MET A 296 13.53 -13.20 -17.46
CA MET A 296 14.81 -12.55 -17.25
C MET A 296 15.17 -11.73 -18.49
N TYR A 297 15.62 -10.50 -18.28
CA TYR A 297 16.22 -9.69 -19.33
C TYR A 297 17.73 -9.59 -19.11
N LEU A 298 18.51 -10.08 -20.09
CA LEU A 298 19.96 -10.16 -20.04
C LEU A 298 20.54 -9.95 -21.43
N GLY A 299 21.55 -9.10 -21.58
CA GLY A 299 22.29 -8.93 -22.85
C GLY A 299 21.42 -8.55 -24.05
N GLY A 300 20.34 -7.77 -23.85
CA GLY A 300 19.42 -7.35 -24.91
C GLY A 300 18.35 -8.38 -25.28
N LYS A 301 18.20 -9.46 -24.51
CA LYS A 301 17.26 -10.54 -24.80
C LYS A 301 16.43 -10.91 -23.57
N TRP A 302 15.20 -11.37 -23.81
CA TRP A 302 14.33 -11.97 -22.82
C TRP A 302 14.50 -13.49 -22.80
N TYR A 303 14.41 -14.05 -21.60
CA TYR A 303 14.44 -15.48 -21.33
C TYR A 303 13.26 -15.84 -20.43
N SER A 304 12.61 -16.98 -20.66
CA SER A 304 11.74 -17.62 -19.68
C SER A 304 12.57 -18.57 -18.80
N LEU A 305 12.29 -18.53 -17.50
CA LEU A 305 12.87 -19.40 -16.48
C LEU A 305 11.72 -20.11 -15.78
N VAL A 306 11.58 -21.42 -15.96
CA VAL A 306 10.59 -22.21 -15.23
C VAL A 306 11.31 -23.05 -14.19
N ALA A 307 10.96 -22.87 -12.92
CA ALA A 307 11.58 -23.62 -11.82
C ALA A 307 11.28 -25.12 -11.97
N LYS A 308 12.33 -25.94 -11.91
CA LYS A 308 12.21 -27.40 -12.02
C LYS A 308 11.53 -27.99 -10.80
N GLU A 309 10.81 -29.07 -11.01
CA GLU A 309 10.18 -29.86 -9.95
C GLU A 309 11.18 -30.27 -8.88
N GLY A 310 10.79 -30.16 -7.60
CA GLY A 310 11.65 -30.47 -6.44
C GLY A 310 12.67 -29.40 -6.07
N ARG A 311 12.64 -28.22 -6.72
CA ARG A 311 13.48 -27.07 -6.36
C ARG A 311 12.83 -26.12 -5.36
N TYR A 312 11.58 -26.31 -5.07
CA TYR A 312 10.79 -25.60 -4.05
C TYR A 312 9.86 -26.58 -3.35
N ASP A 313 9.35 -26.22 -2.18
CA ASP A 313 8.43 -27.06 -1.39
C ASP A 313 7.00 -26.48 -1.48
N ASP A 314 6.12 -27.21 -2.15
CA ASP A 314 4.70 -26.84 -2.30
C ASP A 314 3.94 -26.80 -0.97
N ASN A 315 4.47 -27.44 0.07
CA ASN A 315 3.86 -27.47 1.40
C ASN A 315 4.36 -26.33 2.32
N ASP A 316 5.42 -25.63 1.93
CA ASP A 316 5.91 -24.44 2.64
C ASP A 316 5.25 -23.17 2.05
N PRO A 317 4.33 -22.51 2.78
CA PRO A 317 3.61 -21.36 2.26
C PRO A 317 4.52 -20.17 1.88
N ILE A 318 5.73 -20.09 2.44
CA ILE A 318 6.73 -19.09 2.09
C ILE A 318 7.69 -19.60 1.03
N GLY A 319 8.12 -20.87 1.14
CA GLY A 319 9.05 -21.50 0.22
C GLY A 319 8.51 -21.62 -1.21
N VAL A 320 7.19 -21.78 -1.35
CA VAL A 320 6.51 -21.89 -2.64
C VAL A 320 6.34 -20.55 -3.38
N LEU A 321 6.57 -19.42 -2.71
CA LEU A 321 6.43 -18.11 -3.34
C LEU A 321 7.53 -17.88 -4.39
N ASP A 322 7.15 -17.34 -5.55
CA ASP A 322 8.09 -17.00 -6.62
C ASP A 322 9.21 -16.07 -6.15
N VAL A 323 8.91 -15.12 -5.25
CA VAL A 323 9.93 -14.26 -4.65
C VAL A 323 10.93 -15.03 -3.81
N THR A 324 10.51 -16.09 -3.12
CA THR A 324 11.39 -16.94 -2.30
C THR A 324 12.23 -17.84 -3.19
N ILE A 325 11.61 -18.45 -4.21
CA ILE A 325 12.31 -19.29 -5.19
C ILE A 325 13.41 -18.48 -5.88
N LEU A 326 13.09 -17.30 -6.41
CA LEU A 326 14.07 -16.41 -7.05
C LEU A 326 15.16 -15.99 -6.06
N SER A 327 14.80 -15.64 -4.82
CA SER A 327 15.75 -15.21 -3.79
C SER A 327 16.75 -16.32 -3.47
N ASN A 328 16.27 -17.54 -3.25
CA ASN A 328 17.12 -18.65 -2.82
C ASN A 328 17.99 -19.20 -3.98
N LEU A 329 17.37 -19.42 -5.14
CA LEU A 329 18.02 -20.13 -6.25
C LEU A 329 18.85 -19.22 -7.16
N VAL A 330 18.52 -17.92 -7.22
CA VAL A 330 19.19 -16.97 -8.12
C VAL A 330 19.93 -15.89 -7.32
N LEU A 331 19.23 -15.11 -6.50
CA LEU A 331 19.83 -13.93 -5.87
C LEU A 331 20.90 -14.34 -4.83
N ASP A 332 20.62 -15.32 -3.99
CA ASP A 332 21.59 -15.81 -2.99
C ASP A 332 22.58 -16.80 -3.63
N LYS A 333 22.10 -17.94 -4.15
CA LYS A 333 22.93 -19.04 -4.63
C LYS A 333 23.90 -18.63 -5.74
N ILE A 334 23.42 -17.84 -6.73
CA ILE A 334 24.20 -17.49 -7.93
C ILE A 334 24.80 -16.09 -7.82
N LEU A 335 23.98 -15.10 -7.46
CA LEU A 335 24.41 -13.71 -7.45
C LEU A 335 24.99 -13.23 -6.11
N GLY A 336 24.94 -14.08 -5.05
CA GLY A 336 25.52 -13.77 -3.74
C GLY A 336 24.84 -12.61 -3.02
N ILE A 337 23.55 -12.38 -3.26
CA ILE A 337 22.74 -11.36 -2.60
C ILE A 337 21.89 -12.04 -1.52
N THR A 338 22.41 -12.09 -0.30
CA THR A 338 21.79 -12.80 0.84
C THR A 338 20.77 -11.96 1.62
N ASP A 339 20.91 -10.63 1.60
CA ASP A 339 19.97 -9.72 2.28
C ASP A 339 19.44 -8.67 1.30
N LEU A 340 18.17 -8.86 0.92
CA LEU A 340 17.47 -7.97 -0.01
C LEU A 340 17.15 -6.59 0.57
N ARG A 341 17.20 -6.41 1.90
CA ARG A 341 16.84 -5.14 2.57
C ARG A 341 18.00 -4.15 2.60
N THR A 342 19.23 -4.67 2.65
CA THR A 342 20.43 -3.87 2.86
C THR A 342 21.36 -3.84 1.65
N SER A 343 21.22 -4.79 0.72
CA SER A 343 22.07 -4.88 -0.46
C SER A 343 21.82 -3.70 -1.41
N LYS A 344 22.90 -3.01 -1.77
CA LYS A 344 22.91 -1.94 -2.78
C LYS A 344 23.10 -2.46 -4.22
N ARG A 345 23.24 -3.79 -4.40
CA ARG A 345 23.40 -4.44 -5.70
C ARG A 345 22.07 -4.78 -6.36
N ILE A 346 20.97 -4.73 -5.62
CA ILE A 346 19.61 -5.01 -6.10
C ILE A 346 18.73 -3.77 -5.91
N ASP A 347 17.78 -3.60 -6.83
CA ASP A 347 16.69 -2.64 -6.71
C ASP A 347 15.38 -3.29 -7.17
N PHE A 348 14.25 -2.64 -6.88
CA PHE A 348 12.92 -3.17 -7.07
C PHE A 348 12.10 -2.27 -8.00
N VAL A 349 11.35 -2.88 -8.92
CA VAL A 349 10.51 -2.18 -9.90
C VAL A 349 9.08 -2.67 -9.78
N GLY A 350 8.17 -1.81 -9.32
CA GLY A 350 6.74 -2.12 -9.27
C GLY A 350 6.16 -2.30 -10.67
N GLY A 351 5.26 -3.26 -10.83
CA GLY A 351 4.64 -3.63 -12.11
C GLY A 351 3.91 -2.50 -12.82
N ILE A 352 3.52 -1.45 -12.08
CA ILE A 352 2.92 -0.23 -12.65
C ILE A 352 3.84 0.46 -13.69
N ARG A 353 5.15 0.29 -13.58
CA ARG A 353 6.12 0.83 -14.54
C ARG A 353 6.24 0.00 -15.82
N GLY A 354 5.63 -1.19 -15.84
CA GLY A 354 5.71 -2.14 -16.95
C GLY A 354 7.08 -2.80 -17.09
N LEU A 355 7.14 -3.89 -17.86
CA LEU A 355 8.37 -4.66 -18.07
C LEU A 355 9.40 -3.91 -18.95
N GLY A 356 8.97 -2.93 -19.76
CA GLY A 356 9.86 -2.08 -20.52
C GLY A 356 10.83 -1.27 -19.66
N GLU A 357 10.48 -0.97 -18.41
CA GLU A 357 11.38 -0.32 -17.46
C GLU A 357 12.56 -1.24 -17.08
N LEU A 358 12.33 -2.55 -17.03
CA LEU A 358 13.38 -3.52 -16.75
C LEU A 358 14.45 -3.54 -17.86
N SER A 359 14.02 -3.66 -19.12
CA SER A 359 14.93 -3.62 -20.28
C SER A 359 15.62 -2.27 -20.36
N ARG A 360 14.92 -1.15 -20.19
CA ARG A 360 15.51 0.20 -20.19
C ARG A 360 16.66 0.34 -19.19
N ARG A 361 16.50 -0.16 -17.94
CA ARG A 361 17.53 -0.06 -16.89
C ARG A 361 18.73 -0.95 -17.14
N VAL A 362 18.56 -2.04 -17.88
CA VAL A 362 19.67 -2.89 -18.31
C VAL A 362 20.37 -2.29 -19.51
N ASP A 363 19.63 -1.84 -20.53
CA ASP A 363 20.18 -1.32 -21.78
C ASP A 363 20.98 -0.03 -21.58
N ASN A 364 20.56 0.83 -20.63
CA ASN A 364 21.29 2.06 -20.32
C ASN A 364 22.53 1.84 -19.40
N GLY A 365 22.77 0.59 -18.99
CA GLY A 365 23.93 0.22 -18.16
C GLY A 365 23.78 0.49 -16.65
N GLU A 366 22.62 0.93 -16.19
CA GLU A 366 22.33 1.10 -14.76
C GLU A 366 22.32 -0.23 -14.04
N MET A 367 21.79 -1.26 -14.71
CA MET A 367 21.67 -2.63 -14.22
C MET A 367 22.27 -3.62 -15.24
N LYS A 368 22.58 -4.82 -14.80
CA LYS A 368 23.13 -5.89 -15.65
C LYS A 368 22.11 -6.95 -16.01
N VAL A 369 21.17 -7.23 -15.13
CA VAL A 369 20.13 -8.23 -15.32
C VAL A 369 18.86 -7.80 -14.61
N ALA A 370 17.72 -8.15 -15.16
CA ALA A 370 16.42 -7.92 -14.57
C ALA A 370 15.60 -9.21 -14.55
N PHE A 371 14.74 -9.34 -13.52
CA PHE A 371 13.83 -10.47 -13.34
C PHE A 371 12.41 -9.96 -13.13
N ALA A 372 11.48 -10.43 -13.96
CA ALA A 372 10.06 -10.24 -13.76
C ALA A 372 9.44 -11.48 -13.13
N LEU A 373 8.54 -11.27 -12.18
CA LEU A 373 7.87 -12.31 -11.43
C LEU A 373 6.38 -12.37 -11.81
N TYR A 374 5.80 -13.56 -11.66
CA TYR A 374 4.35 -13.68 -11.67
C TYR A 374 3.79 -13.09 -10.36
N PRO A 375 2.71 -12.28 -10.39
CA PRO A 375 2.20 -11.64 -9.19
C PRO A 375 1.64 -12.66 -8.19
N VAL A 376 1.86 -12.39 -6.90
CA VAL A 376 1.25 -13.14 -5.79
C VAL A 376 -0.28 -12.98 -5.85
N SER A 377 -1.02 -14.03 -5.58
CA SER A 377 -2.48 -13.98 -5.49
C SER A 377 -2.97 -13.46 -4.13
N MET A 378 -4.20 -12.92 -4.09
CA MET A 378 -4.86 -12.57 -2.82
C MET A 378 -4.96 -13.79 -1.90
N LYS A 379 -5.23 -14.99 -2.46
CA LYS A 379 -5.28 -16.22 -1.66
C LYS A 379 -3.95 -16.53 -0.98
N GLN A 380 -2.82 -16.42 -1.68
CA GLN A 380 -1.50 -16.64 -1.06
C GLN A 380 -1.21 -15.62 0.05
N LEU A 381 -1.59 -14.35 -0.14
CA LEU A 381 -1.46 -13.32 0.89
C LEU A 381 -2.26 -13.69 2.14
N VAL A 382 -3.53 -14.05 1.96
CA VAL A 382 -4.44 -14.43 3.05
C VAL A 382 -3.91 -15.66 3.79
N ASP A 383 -3.56 -16.74 3.07
CA ASP A 383 -3.06 -17.99 3.65
C ASP A 383 -1.79 -17.73 4.51
N ILE A 384 -0.88 -16.90 4.02
CA ILE A 384 0.36 -16.55 4.75
C ILE A 384 0.06 -15.71 5.99
N ALA A 385 -0.77 -14.68 5.85
CA ALA A 385 -1.15 -13.84 6.97
C ALA A 385 -1.94 -14.62 8.05
N ASP A 386 -2.78 -15.58 7.64
CA ASP A 386 -3.52 -16.48 8.55
C ASP A 386 -2.60 -17.44 9.30
N SER A 387 -1.55 -17.91 8.65
CA SER A 387 -0.56 -18.79 9.30
C SER A 387 0.38 -18.04 10.26
N GLY A 388 0.29 -16.70 10.33
CA GLY A 388 1.19 -15.87 11.14
C GLY A 388 2.60 -15.75 10.56
N ASN A 389 2.81 -16.21 9.34
CA ASN A 389 4.07 -16.06 8.62
C ASN A 389 4.21 -14.66 8.01
N ILE A 390 5.45 -14.31 7.65
CA ILE A 390 5.81 -13.04 7.04
C ILE A 390 6.39 -13.30 5.65
N MET A 391 5.89 -12.56 4.67
CA MET A 391 6.44 -12.59 3.31
C MET A 391 7.83 -11.96 3.24
N PRO A 392 8.68 -12.38 2.31
CA PRO A 392 9.88 -11.65 1.96
C PRO A 392 9.56 -10.18 1.61
N PRO A 393 10.51 -9.24 1.78
CA PRO A 393 10.26 -7.84 1.46
C PRO A 393 9.94 -7.65 -0.03
N LYS A 394 9.08 -6.67 -0.32
CA LYS A 394 8.73 -6.31 -1.70
C LYS A 394 8.09 -7.48 -2.49
N THR A 395 7.16 -8.19 -1.85
CA THR A 395 6.40 -9.30 -2.44
C THR A 395 5.10 -8.83 -3.08
N THR A 396 4.40 -7.88 -2.46
CA THR A 396 3.09 -7.41 -2.90
C THR A 396 3.14 -5.96 -3.37
N TRP A 397 2.39 -5.66 -4.42
CA TRP A 397 2.18 -4.30 -4.91
C TRP A 397 0.71 -4.14 -5.29
N PHE A 398 0.00 -3.28 -4.57
CA PHE A 398 -1.39 -2.96 -4.84
C PHE A 398 -1.52 -1.65 -5.61
N GLU A 399 -2.31 -1.65 -6.68
CA GLU A 399 -2.70 -0.47 -7.44
C GLU A 399 -4.22 -0.47 -7.69
N PRO A 400 -4.84 0.73 -7.78
CA PRO A 400 -4.26 2.06 -7.53
C PRO A 400 -3.90 2.29 -6.07
N LYS A 401 -2.90 3.15 -5.83
CA LYS A 401 -2.63 3.62 -4.46
C LYS A 401 -3.76 4.53 -3.99
N LEU A 402 -4.14 4.41 -2.71
CA LEU A 402 -5.14 5.31 -2.14
C LEU A 402 -4.67 6.76 -2.21
N ARG A 403 -5.55 7.67 -2.63
CA ARG A 403 -5.29 9.11 -2.47
C ARG A 403 -5.51 9.50 -1.01
N SER A 404 -4.61 10.32 -0.51
CA SER A 404 -4.73 10.99 0.79
C SER A 404 -5.54 12.28 0.62
N GLY A 405 -6.28 12.69 1.65
CA GLY A 405 -7.01 13.95 1.66
C GLY A 405 -8.48 13.87 1.25
N LEU A 406 -9.01 12.70 0.88
CA LEU A 406 -10.44 12.53 0.63
C LEU A 406 -11.26 12.46 1.92
N ALA A 407 -10.65 11.96 2.98
CA ALA A 407 -11.16 11.92 4.35
C ALA A 407 -9.96 11.91 5.31
N ILE A 408 -10.15 12.49 6.49
CA ILE A 408 -9.17 12.55 7.58
C ILE A 408 -9.93 12.24 8.87
N HIS A 409 -9.38 11.41 9.74
CA HIS A 409 -9.97 11.07 11.03
C HIS A 409 -9.23 11.77 12.17
N LYS A 410 -9.94 12.60 12.94
CA LYS A 410 -9.42 13.25 14.15
C LYS A 410 -9.53 12.31 15.34
N LEU A 411 -8.53 12.34 16.22
CA LEU A 411 -8.47 11.48 17.41
C LEU A 411 -9.14 12.11 18.65
N ALA A 412 -9.63 13.35 18.54
CA ALA A 412 -10.39 14.06 19.56
C ALA A 412 -11.29 15.14 18.92
#